data_1335aec2c3f562f778b03ece679efe73
#
_entry.id   1335aec2c3f562f778b03ece679efe73
#
_cell.length_a   1.000
_cell.length_b   1.000
_cell.length_c   1.000
_cell.angle_alpha   90.00
_cell.angle_beta   90.00
_cell.angle_gamma   90.00
#
_symmetry.space_group_name_H-M   'P 1'
#
loop_
_entity.id
_entity.type
_entity.pdbx_description
1 polymer ?
#
loop_
_entity_poly.entity_id
_entity_poly.type
_entity_poly.pdbx_seq_one_letter_code
_entity_poly.pdbx_strand_id
1 'polypeptide(L)'
;VPMSKGSSYTSISGSWTVPGISSSRQSASAAQWIGLGGVNSEDLLQIGTIEEIKNGQPTAEVFWEKLPYAAQNILSIPMGSVINVSISKVSDSTWNLTFTAAEPDGKVETKTISTELDSSYEQGIGTSAEWISEDPSNQYNQLLPLANTDTVKYQSAKVNENSLKNSSNNVHPVAMISGSGNIAIYPSEIGTDGESFTTTTNSSYNNNAQNFRRRSIDFPRHISRHPGGYPNFRQPSSAVGY
;
A
#
# COMPACT_ATOMS: atom_id res chain seq x y z
N VAL A 1 -1.67 1.75 11.43
CA VAL A 1 -2.21 1.65 12.79
C VAL A 1 -1.05 1.72 13.77
N PRO A 2 -0.90 2.80 14.57
CA PRO A 2 0.13 2.89 15.60
C PRO A 2 -0.15 1.92 16.75
N MET A 3 0.91 1.46 17.40
CA MET A 3 0.79 0.54 18.52
C MET A 3 0.54 1.23 19.87
N SER A 4 -0.14 0.53 20.76
CA SER A 4 -0.13 0.85 22.17
C SER A 4 1.23 0.52 22.79
N LYS A 5 1.59 1.26 23.83
CA LYS A 5 2.89 1.17 24.50
C LYS A 5 3.19 -0.26 25.01
N GLY A 6 4.33 -0.82 24.63
CA GLY A 6 4.81 -2.12 25.11
C GLY A 6 4.53 -3.34 24.23
N SER A 7 3.86 -3.17 23.07
CA SER A 7 3.62 -4.23 22.09
C SER A 7 4.39 -3.98 20.80
N SER A 8 4.53 -5.00 19.96
CA SER A 8 5.15 -4.90 18.64
C SER A 8 4.34 -5.66 17.59
N TYR A 9 4.18 -5.10 16.40
CA TYR A 9 3.57 -5.81 15.28
C TYR A 9 4.56 -6.78 14.67
N THR A 10 4.15 -8.03 14.53
CA THR A 10 4.95 -9.12 13.94
C THR A 10 4.26 -9.77 12.73
N SER A 11 3.03 -9.40 12.45
CA SER A 11 2.31 -9.86 11.26
C SER A 11 1.24 -8.89 10.81
N ILE A 12 1.01 -8.84 9.50
CA ILE A 12 -0.09 -8.12 8.87
C ILE A 12 -0.57 -8.93 7.66
N SER A 13 -1.85 -8.86 7.39
CA SER A 13 -2.45 -9.49 6.22
C SER A 13 -3.62 -8.69 5.67
N GLY A 14 -3.97 -8.96 4.44
CA GLY A 14 -5.10 -8.35 3.76
C GLY A 14 -5.35 -8.95 2.39
N SER A 15 -6.49 -8.60 1.82
CA SER A 15 -6.92 -9.07 0.51
C SER A 15 -7.64 -7.96 -0.23
N TRP A 16 -7.48 -7.93 -1.54
CA TRP A 16 -8.25 -7.08 -2.45
C TRP A 16 -8.29 -7.69 -3.84
N THR A 17 -9.21 -7.20 -4.65
CA THR A 17 -9.21 -7.49 -6.08
C THR A 17 -8.43 -6.39 -6.79
N VAL A 18 -7.48 -6.79 -7.64
CA VAL A 18 -6.70 -5.84 -8.44
C VAL A 18 -7.65 -5.04 -9.33
N PRO A 19 -7.73 -3.72 -9.17
CA PRO A 19 -8.69 -2.91 -9.89
C PRO A 19 -8.36 -2.80 -11.37
N GLY A 20 -9.38 -2.78 -12.21
CA GLY A 20 -9.25 -2.20 -13.53
C GLY A 20 -9.01 -0.70 -13.40
N ILE A 21 -8.12 -0.14 -14.22
CA ILE A 21 -7.76 1.27 -14.15
C ILE A 21 -8.09 2.00 -15.43
N SER A 22 -8.39 3.29 -15.30
CA SER A 22 -8.64 4.18 -16.44
C SER A 22 -7.98 5.54 -16.21
N SER A 23 -7.72 6.25 -17.28
CA SER A 23 -7.20 7.61 -17.23
C SER A 23 -7.47 8.33 -18.54
N SER A 24 -7.64 9.65 -18.48
CA SER A 24 -7.64 10.52 -19.66
C SER A 24 -6.22 10.74 -20.22
N ARG A 25 -5.19 10.30 -19.49
CA ARG A 25 -3.79 10.39 -19.89
C ARG A 25 -3.28 9.07 -20.44
N GLN A 26 -2.25 9.12 -21.30
CA GLN A 26 -1.61 7.92 -21.84
C GLN A 26 -0.79 7.16 -20.82
N SER A 27 -0.36 7.81 -19.76
CA SER A 27 0.39 7.22 -18.66
C SER A 27 -0.25 7.60 -17.34
N ALA A 28 -0.55 6.61 -16.52
CA ALA A 28 -1.11 6.78 -15.18
C ALA A 28 -0.81 5.55 -14.34
N SER A 29 -0.86 5.68 -13.02
CA SER A 29 -0.54 4.60 -12.10
C SER A 29 -1.39 4.66 -10.84
N ALA A 30 -1.58 3.50 -10.23
CA ALA A 30 -2.15 3.34 -8.88
C ALA A 30 -1.51 2.12 -8.21
N ALA A 31 -1.45 2.12 -6.90
CA ALA A 31 -0.94 0.99 -6.14
C ALA A 31 -1.79 0.73 -4.90
N GLN A 32 -1.81 -0.53 -4.45
CA GLN A 32 -2.38 -0.95 -3.19
C GLN A 32 -1.38 -1.83 -2.49
N TRP A 33 -1.21 -1.64 -1.19
CA TRP A 33 -0.25 -2.43 -0.43
C TRP A 33 -0.61 -2.52 1.05
N ILE A 34 -0.04 -3.52 1.70
CA ILE A 34 0.03 -3.61 3.16
C ILE A 34 1.47 -3.40 3.62
N GLY A 35 1.66 -2.85 4.81
CA GLY A 35 2.99 -2.58 5.33
C GLY A 35 3.07 -2.54 6.83
N LEU A 36 4.28 -2.78 7.32
CA LEU A 36 4.68 -2.58 8.71
C LEU A 36 5.75 -1.51 8.78
N GLY A 37 5.57 -0.53 9.65
CA GLY A 37 6.47 0.62 9.81
C GLY A 37 6.08 1.81 8.94
N GLY A 38 6.99 2.75 8.77
CA GLY A 38 6.82 3.91 7.88
C GLY A 38 6.01 5.07 8.46
N VAL A 39 5.47 4.96 9.67
CA VAL A 39 4.75 6.06 10.35
C VAL A 39 5.62 6.70 11.43
N ASN A 40 6.04 5.91 12.42
CA ASN A 40 6.89 6.37 13.53
C ASN A 40 8.38 6.03 13.32
N SER A 41 8.70 5.39 12.21
CA SER A 41 10.03 4.95 11.82
C SER A 41 10.20 5.12 10.31
N GLU A 42 11.45 5.28 9.87
CA GLU A 42 11.81 5.28 8.45
C GLU A 42 11.78 3.87 7.84
N ASP A 43 11.90 2.87 8.68
CA ASP A 43 11.86 1.48 8.26
C ASP A 43 10.44 1.09 7.87
N LEU A 44 10.30 0.46 6.72
CA LEU A 44 9.02 -0.04 6.23
C LEU A 44 9.25 -1.27 5.36
N LEU A 45 8.49 -2.29 5.65
CA LEU A 45 8.39 -3.51 4.88
C LEU A 45 6.98 -3.61 4.28
N GLN A 46 6.87 -3.75 2.96
CA GLN A 46 5.58 -3.73 2.27
C GLN A 46 5.50 -4.71 1.12
N ILE A 47 4.28 -5.15 0.82
CA ILE A 47 3.93 -5.98 -0.33
C ILE A 47 2.58 -5.53 -0.88
N GLY A 48 2.43 -5.53 -2.19
CA GLY A 48 1.19 -5.10 -2.81
C GLY A 48 1.16 -5.27 -4.32
N THR A 49 0.27 -4.54 -4.95
CA THR A 49 0.08 -4.50 -6.39
C THR A 49 0.22 -3.09 -6.92
N ILE A 50 0.80 -2.97 -8.11
CA ILE A 50 0.84 -1.73 -8.88
C ILE A 50 0.18 -1.94 -10.21
N GLU A 51 -0.69 -1.01 -10.58
CA GLU A 51 -1.31 -0.94 -11.89
C GLU A 51 -0.79 0.27 -12.63
N GLU A 52 -0.42 0.07 -13.88
CA GLU A 52 0.12 1.13 -14.73
C GLU A 52 -0.56 1.12 -16.10
N ILE A 53 -0.84 2.32 -16.60
CA ILE A 53 -1.17 2.55 -18.02
C ILE A 53 0.07 3.11 -18.67
N LYS A 54 0.58 2.40 -19.67
CA LYS A 54 1.70 2.85 -20.51
C LYS A 54 1.26 2.82 -21.97
N ASN A 55 1.32 3.98 -22.65
CA ASN A 55 0.83 4.12 -24.03
C ASN A 55 -0.60 3.57 -24.22
N GLY A 56 -1.47 3.85 -23.24
CA GLY A 56 -2.86 3.38 -23.26
C GLY A 56 -3.07 1.91 -22.88
N GLN A 57 -2.02 1.15 -22.59
CA GLN A 57 -2.10 -0.26 -22.24
C GLN A 57 -2.00 -0.47 -20.71
N PRO A 58 -3.05 -1.02 -20.08
CA PRO A 58 -3.02 -1.30 -18.64
C PRO A 58 -2.28 -2.59 -18.33
N THR A 59 -1.47 -2.56 -17.28
CA THR A 59 -0.76 -3.72 -16.73
C THR A 59 -0.85 -3.71 -15.21
N ALA A 60 -0.70 -4.86 -14.57
CA ALA A 60 -0.61 -5.00 -13.13
C ALA A 60 0.52 -5.94 -12.74
N GLU A 61 1.19 -5.62 -11.64
CA GLU A 61 2.27 -6.43 -11.10
C GLU A 61 2.18 -6.51 -9.58
N VAL A 62 2.63 -7.63 -9.02
CA VAL A 62 2.91 -7.77 -7.58
C VAL A 62 4.31 -7.25 -7.31
N PHE A 63 4.47 -6.46 -6.26
CA PHE A 63 5.76 -5.93 -5.83
C PHE A 63 5.95 -6.11 -4.33
N TRP A 64 7.22 -6.08 -3.89
CA TRP A 64 7.58 -5.93 -2.48
C TRP A 64 8.68 -4.88 -2.32
N GLU A 65 8.78 -4.32 -1.15
CA GLU A 65 9.79 -3.31 -0.85
C GLU A 65 10.22 -3.37 0.60
N LYS A 66 11.52 -3.29 0.80
CA LYS A 66 12.16 -3.09 2.10
C LYS A 66 12.97 -1.82 2.03
N LEU A 67 12.53 -0.77 2.67
CA LEU A 67 13.26 0.48 2.61
C LEU A 67 14.58 0.43 3.38
N PRO A 68 15.56 1.16 2.89
CA PRO A 68 15.57 2.15 1.79
C PRO A 68 15.79 1.55 0.39
N TYR A 69 15.75 0.24 0.25
CA TYR A 69 15.98 -0.42 -1.04
C TYR A 69 14.81 -0.20 -2.00
N ALA A 70 15.08 -0.23 -3.31
CA ALA A 70 14.07 -0.06 -4.32
C ALA A 70 13.04 -1.20 -4.31
N ALA A 71 11.81 -0.88 -4.69
CA ALA A 71 10.76 -1.86 -4.90
C ALA A 71 11.17 -2.88 -5.98
N GLN A 72 10.79 -4.13 -5.78
CA GLN A 72 11.04 -5.21 -6.72
C GLN A 72 9.72 -5.78 -7.21
N ASN A 73 9.55 -5.84 -8.53
CA ASN A 73 8.42 -6.52 -9.15
C ASN A 73 8.65 -8.02 -9.12
N ILE A 74 7.64 -8.76 -8.69
CA ILE A 74 7.74 -10.22 -8.51
C ILE A 74 7.08 -10.96 -9.66
N LEU A 75 5.87 -10.52 -10.08
CA LEU A 75 5.03 -11.24 -11.02
C LEU A 75 4.03 -10.29 -11.67
N SER A 76 3.86 -10.43 -12.99
CA SER A 76 2.75 -9.81 -13.72
C SER A 76 1.47 -10.61 -13.50
N ILE A 77 0.37 -9.92 -13.24
CA ILE A 77 -0.94 -10.53 -13.03
C ILE A 77 -2.02 -9.80 -13.83
N PRO A 78 -3.10 -10.48 -14.23
CA PRO A 78 -4.23 -9.81 -14.86
C PRO A 78 -4.97 -8.91 -13.87
N MET A 79 -5.55 -7.82 -14.35
CA MET A 79 -6.54 -7.07 -13.60
C MET A 79 -7.73 -7.97 -13.28
N GLY A 80 -8.36 -7.74 -12.14
CA GLY A 80 -9.42 -8.61 -11.63
C GLY A 80 -8.92 -9.82 -10.85
N SER A 81 -7.60 -10.05 -10.77
CA SER A 81 -7.03 -11.07 -9.88
C SER A 81 -7.34 -10.75 -8.43
N VAL A 82 -7.75 -11.77 -7.67
CA VAL A 82 -7.93 -11.62 -6.21
C VAL A 82 -6.59 -11.92 -5.55
N ILE A 83 -6.07 -10.94 -4.82
CA ILE A 83 -4.79 -11.07 -4.14
C ILE A 83 -4.96 -11.16 -2.64
N ASN A 84 -4.26 -12.12 -2.03
CA ASN A 84 -4.09 -12.22 -0.59
C ASN A 84 -2.61 -12.02 -0.28
N VAL A 85 -2.31 -11.13 0.63
CA VAL A 85 -0.93 -10.80 1.01
C VAL A 85 -0.75 -10.89 2.50
N SER A 86 0.47 -11.24 2.91
CA SER A 86 0.85 -11.26 4.32
C SER A 86 2.33 -10.94 4.49
N ILE A 87 2.64 -10.35 5.62
CA ILE A 87 4.00 -10.17 6.12
C ILE A 87 4.02 -10.75 7.51
N SER A 88 4.99 -11.63 7.80
CA SER A 88 5.09 -12.25 9.12
C SER A 88 6.52 -12.58 9.50
N LYS A 89 6.84 -12.38 10.78
CA LYS A 89 8.07 -12.89 11.38
C LYS A 89 7.95 -14.40 11.57
N VAL A 90 8.91 -15.15 11.05
CA VAL A 90 8.90 -16.62 11.11
C VAL A 90 9.97 -17.21 12.01
N SER A 91 11.03 -16.45 12.28
CA SER A 91 12.10 -16.81 13.23
C SER A 91 12.78 -15.55 13.72
N ASP A 92 13.86 -15.65 14.51
CA ASP A 92 14.49 -14.52 15.21
C ASP A 92 14.78 -13.29 14.36
N SER A 93 15.18 -13.48 13.11
CA SER A 93 15.47 -12.35 12.21
C SER A 93 14.87 -12.50 10.83
N THR A 94 14.20 -13.62 10.57
CA THR A 94 13.62 -13.95 9.25
C THR A 94 12.17 -13.55 9.17
N TRP A 95 11.83 -12.82 8.11
CA TRP A 95 10.49 -12.38 7.79
C TRP A 95 10.07 -12.88 6.41
N ASN A 96 8.84 -13.32 6.30
CA ASN A 96 8.23 -13.76 5.04
C ASN A 96 7.20 -12.75 4.56
N LEU A 97 7.29 -12.41 3.26
CA LEU A 97 6.25 -11.71 2.53
C LEU A 97 5.66 -12.70 1.54
N THR A 98 4.39 -12.99 1.67
CA THR A 98 3.71 -14.00 0.85
C THR A 98 2.55 -13.36 0.12
N PHE A 99 2.37 -13.75 -1.16
CA PHE A 99 1.14 -13.46 -1.86
C PHE A 99 0.57 -14.72 -2.52
N THR A 100 -0.74 -14.72 -2.64
CA THR A 100 -1.49 -15.65 -3.48
C THR A 100 -2.36 -14.82 -4.41
N ALA A 101 -2.24 -15.05 -5.70
CA ALA A 101 -3.03 -14.39 -6.73
C ALA A 101 -3.93 -15.45 -7.41
N ALA A 102 -5.24 -15.26 -7.28
CA ALA A 102 -6.24 -16.04 -8.00
C ALA A 102 -6.68 -15.25 -9.23
N GLU A 103 -6.24 -15.66 -10.41
CA GLU A 103 -6.53 -14.98 -11.66
C GLU A 103 -7.97 -15.23 -12.12
N PRO A 104 -8.57 -14.34 -12.94
CA PRO A 104 -9.95 -14.51 -13.40
C PRO A 104 -10.21 -15.81 -14.18
N ASP A 105 -9.18 -16.37 -14.81
CA ASP A 105 -9.26 -17.65 -15.54
C ASP A 105 -9.18 -18.88 -14.63
N GLY A 106 -8.99 -18.69 -13.31
CA GLY A 106 -8.87 -19.75 -12.32
C GLY A 106 -7.45 -20.18 -12.00
N LYS A 107 -6.43 -19.64 -12.68
CA LYS A 107 -5.04 -19.89 -12.33
C LYS A 107 -4.73 -19.28 -10.96
N VAL A 108 -4.04 -20.02 -10.10
CA VAL A 108 -3.62 -19.58 -8.78
C VAL A 108 -2.10 -19.64 -8.70
N GLU A 109 -1.48 -18.55 -8.30
CA GLU A 109 -0.04 -18.46 -8.05
C GLU A 109 0.22 -18.03 -6.63
N THR A 110 1.18 -18.68 -5.97
CA THR A 110 1.65 -18.33 -4.62
C THR A 110 3.16 -18.21 -4.64
N LYS A 111 3.68 -17.11 -4.08
CA LYS A 111 5.12 -16.93 -3.86
C LYS A 111 5.37 -16.36 -2.49
N THR A 112 6.51 -16.75 -1.91
CA THR A 112 7.02 -16.22 -0.64
C THR A 112 8.41 -15.65 -0.86
N ILE A 113 8.61 -14.43 -0.38
CA ILE A 113 9.90 -13.76 -0.30
C ILE A 113 10.34 -13.81 1.15
N SER A 114 11.53 -14.34 1.40
CA SER A 114 12.15 -14.30 2.73
C SER A 114 13.22 -13.22 2.79
N THR A 115 13.23 -12.46 3.85
CA THR A 115 14.23 -11.42 4.09
C THR A 115 14.70 -11.44 5.54
N GLU A 116 15.98 -11.17 5.75
CA GLU A 116 16.55 -11.00 7.07
C GLU A 116 16.50 -9.54 7.51
N LEU A 117 16.07 -9.29 8.74
CA LEU A 117 16.04 -7.97 9.34
C LEU A 117 16.89 -7.95 10.59
N ASP A 118 17.67 -6.89 10.78
CA ASP A 118 18.33 -6.66 12.06
C ASP A 118 17.33 -6.20 13.13
N SER A 119 17.73 -6.25 14.39
CA SER A 119 16.84 -5.94 15.51
C SER A 119 16.35 -4.49 15.50
N SER A 120 17.17 -3.55 15.02
CA SER A 120 16.79 -2.15 14.89
C SER A 120 15.68 -1.96 13.84
N TYR A 121 15.82 -2.62 12.70
CA TYR A 121 14.79 -2.60 11.64
C TYR A 121 13.49 -3.25 12.12
N GLU A 122 13.57 -4.39 12.80
CA GLU A 122 12.39 -5.04 13.39
C GLU A 122 11.66 -4.15 14.39
N GLN A 123 12.38 -3.43 15.23
CA GLN A 123 11.78 -2.46 16.15
C GLN A 123 11.07 -1.33 15.39
N GLY A 124 11.68 -0.82 14.34
CA GLY A 124 11.10 0.25 13.52
C GLY A 124 9.79 -0.19 12.85
N ILE A 125 9.77 -1.34 12.21
CA ILE A 125 8.56 -1.83 11.52
C ILE A 125 7.49 -2.32 12.48
N GLY A 126 7.83 -2.65 13.70
CA GLY A 126 6.87 -3.07 14.73
C GLY A 126 6.00 -1.93 15.29
N THR A 127 6.24 -0.69 14.90
CA THR A 127 5.58 0.49 15.48
C THR A 127 4.28 0.89 14.81
N SER A 128 4.01 0.43 13.60
CA SER A 128 2.77 0.72 12.88
C SER A 128 2.45 -0.34 11.83
N ALA A 129 1.17 -0.41 11.47
CA ALA A 129 0.67 -1.28 10.41
C ALA A 129 -0.31 -0.50 9.54
N GLU A 130 -0.32 -0.71 8.23
CA GLU A 130 -1.17 0.03 7.31
C GLU A 130 -1.62 -0.79 6.10
N TRP A 131 -2.82 -0.44 5.61
CA TRP A 131 -3.43 -0.92 4.36
C TRP A 131 -3.70 0.32 3.50
N ILE A 132 -3.04 0.43 2.36
CA ILE A 132 -2.90 1.71 1.66
C ILE A 132 -3.24 1.59 0.18
N SER A 133 -4.01 2.56 -0.32
CA SER A 133 -4.08 2.91 -1.74
C SER A 133 -3.25 4.16 -1.99
N GLU A 134 -2.42 4.14 -3.03
CA GLU A 134 -1.39 5.14 -3.24
C GLU A 134 -1.33 5.62 -4.71
N ASP A 135 -1.00 6.89 -4.87
CA ASP A 135 -0.52 7.46 -6.12
C ASP A 135 1.01 7.32 -6.15
N PRO A 136 1.55 6.41 -6.96
CA PRO A 136 2.99 6.17 -7.01
C PRO A 136 3.78 7.38 -7.49
N SER A 137 5.03 7.48 -7.05
CA SER A 137 5.99 8.47 -7.54
C SER A 137 7.09 7.82 -8.38
N ASN A 138 7.71 8.61 -9.26
CA ASN A 138 8.86 8.19 -10.05
C ASN A 138 10.17 8.25 -9.23
N GLN A 139 11.29 7.89 -9.88
CA GLN A 139 12.63 7.91 -9.29
C GLN A 139 13.08 9.30 -8.80
N TYR A 140 12.42 10.37 -9.22
CA TYR A 140 12.69 11.76 -8.81
C TYR A 140 11.74 12.25 -7.71
N ASN A 141 10.98 11.34 -7.07
CA ASN A 141 9.93 11.65 -6.08
C ASN A 141 8.80 12.55 -6.62
N GLN A 142 8.57 12.53 -7.91
CA GLN A 142 7.44 13.22 -8.53
C GLN A 142 6.27 12.24 -8.61
N LEU A 143 5.08 12.67 -8.20
CA LEU A 143 3.88 11.88 -8.35
C LEU A 143 3.59 11.61 -9.83
N LEU A 144 3.30 10.37 -10.15
CA LEU A 144 2.80 9.99 -11.45
C LEU A 144 1.33 10.44 -11.59
N PRO A 145 0.79 10.59 -12.80
CA PRO A 145 -0.64 10.81 -12.95
C PRO A 145 -1.41 9.67 -12.29
N LEU A 146 -2.36 10.01 -11.43
CA LEU A 146 -3.18 9.03 -10.73
C LEU A 146 -4.17 8.36 -11.68
N ALA A 147 -4.13 7.03 -11.75
CA ALA A 147 -5.14 6.26 -12.44
C ALA A 147 -6.42 6.20 -11.61
N ASN A 148 -7.57 6.22 -12.30
CA ASN A 148 -8.86 5.96 -11.66
C ASN A 148 -9.02 4.46 -11.42
N THR A 149 -9.18 4.07 -10.16
CA THR A 149 -9.42 2.69 -9.73
C THR A 149 -10.88 2.42 -9.41
N ASP A 150 -11.76 3.45 -9.49
CA ASP A 150 -13.07 3.43 -8.88
C ASP A 150 -12.96 3.07 -7.40
N THR A 151 -13.57 1.99 -6.96
CA THR A 151 -13.54 1.55 -5.57
C THR A 151 -12.73 0.26 -5.44
N VAL A 152 -11.74 0.28 -4.56
CA VAL A 152 -10.98 -0.91 -4.14
C VAL A 152 -11.45 -1.33 -2.76
N LYS A 153 -11.86 -2.59 -2.61
CA LYS A 153 -12.28 -3.14 -1.32
C LYS A 153 -11.17 -3.96 -0.70
N TYR A 154 -10.70 -3.51 0.45
CA TYR A 154 -9.82 -4.28 1.33
C TYR A 154 -10.65 -5.18 2.23
N GLN A 155 -10.27 -6.44 2.33
CA GLN A 155 -10.93 -7.46 3.13
C GLN A 155 -9.91 -8.21 3.97
N SER A 156 -10.39 -8.88 5.01
CA SER A 156 -9.53 -9.70 5.88
C SER A 156 -8.32 -8.93 6.43
N ALA A 157 -8.49 -7.65 6.71
CA ALA A 157 -7.43 -6.80 7.26
C ALA A 157 -7.17 -7.19 8.71
N LYS A 158 -6.00 -7.79 8.94
CA LYS A 158 -5.57 -8.28 10.26
C LYS A 158 -4.14 -7.84 10.56
N VAL A 159 -3.89 -7.58 11.83
CA VAL A 159 -2.56 -7.31 12.37
C VAL A 159 -2.37 -8.12 13.64
N ASN A 160 -1.23 -8.82 13.77
CA ASN A 160 -1.02 -9.81 14.83
C ASN A 160 -2.20 -10.79 14.97
N GLU A 161 -2.75 -11.23 13.81
CA GLU A 161 -3.90 -12.14 13.70
C GLU A 161 -5.24 -11.60 14.25
N ASN A 162 -5.28 -10.35 14.71
CA ASN A 162 -6.49 -9.68 15.17
C ASN A 162 -7.05 -8.78 14.07
N SER A 163 -8.37 -8.59 14.10
CA SER A 163 -9.06 -7.67 13.17
C SER A 163 -8.48 -6.26 13.25
N LEU A 164 -8.44 -5.55 12.13
CA LEU A 164 -8.02 -4.15 12.04
C LEU A 164 -8.68 -3.30 13.12
N LYS A 165 -9.99 -3.44 13.31
CA LYS A 165 -10.78 -2.71 14.32
C LYS A 165 -10.80 -3.44 15.67
N ASN A 166 -9.70 -4.02 16.10
CA ASN A 166 -9.58 -4.54 17.45
C ASN A 166 -9.41 -3.38 18.45
N SER A 167 -9.99 -3.52 19.64
CA SER A 167 -9.93 -2.47 20.67
C SER A 167 -8.53 -2.09 21.14
N SER A 168 -7.54 -2.96 20.92
CA SER A 168 -6.13 -2.69 21.21
C SER A 168 -5.45 -1.83 20.14
N ASN A 169 -6.08 -1.64 18.98
CA ASN A 169 -5.53 -0.87 17.86
C ASN A 169 -6.04 0.58 17.89
N ASN A 170 -5.11 1.50 17.71
CA ASN A 170 -5.45 2.91 17.49
C ASN A 170 -5.56 3.14 15.97
N VAL A 171 -6.79 3.12 15.46
CA VAL A 171 -7.07 3.12 14.03
C VAL A 171 -7.34 4.53 13.54
N HIS A 172 -6.66 4.94 12.47
CA HIS A 172 -6.79 6.28 11.87
C HIS A 172 -7.02 6.19 10.36
N PRO A 173 -8.10 6.78 9.83
CA PRO A 173 -8.27 6.90 8.39
C PRO A 173 -7.32 7.94 7.81
N VAL A 174 -6.88 7.70 6.56
CA VAL A 174 -6.00 8.59 5.81
C VAL A 174 -6.64 8.88 4.46
N ALA A 175 -6.75 10.14 4.09
CA ALA A 175 -7.26 10.57 2.79
C ALA A 175 -6.23 11.38 2.01
N MET A 176 -6.23 11.26 0.69
CA MET A 176 -5.41 12.05 -0.21
C MET A 176 -6.15 13.30 -0.65
N ILE A 177 -5.57 14.47 -0.37
CA ILE A 177 -6.18 15.76 -0.67
C ILE A 177 -5.23 16.59 -1.53
N SER A 178 -5.76 17.19 -2.60
CA SER A 178 -5.02 18.11 -3.47
C SER A 178 -4.65 19.41 -2.76
N GLY A 179 -3.71 20.16 -3.33
CA GLY A 179 -3.33 21.48 -2.83
C GLY A 179 -4.48 22.52 -2.83
N SER A 180 -5.50 22.31 -3.67
CA SER A 180 -6.73 23.13 -3.69
C SER A 180 -7.78 22.69 -2.66
N GLY A 181 -7.53 21.63 -1.89
CA GLY A 181 -8.46 21.08 -0.89
C GLY A 181 -9.42 20.03 -1.43
N ASN A 182 -9.33 19.65 -2.71
CA ASN A 182 -10.16 18.60 -3.30
C ASN A 182 -9.64 17.22 -2.91
N ILE A 183 -10.57 16.31 -2.57
CA ILE A 183 -10.23 14.93 -2.23
C ILE A 183 -9.98 14.14 -3.52
N ALA A 184 -8.80 13.54 -3.65
CA ALA A 184 -8.42 12.69 -4.78
C ALA A 184 -8.78 11.22 -4.53
N ILE A 185 -8.48 10.72 -3.33
CA ILE A 185 -8.84 9.36 -2.88
C ILE A 185 -9.34 9.46 -1.44
N TYR A 186 -10.37 8.73 -1.12
CA TYR A 186 -10.92 8.71 0.24
C TYR A 186 -11.24 7.29 0.71
N PRO A 187 -11.02 6.98 2.01
CA PRO A 187 -11.40 5.71 2.61
C PRO A 187 -12.85 5.73 3.07
N SER A 188 -13.50 4.57 3.08
CA SER A 188 -14.76 4.36 3.78
C SER A 188 -14.53 4.20 5.28
N GLU A 189 -15.62 4.13 6.04
CA GLU A 189 -15.57 3.56 7.39
C GLU A 189 -15.25 2.07 7.33
N ILE A 190 -14.71 1.54 8.42
CA ILE A 190 -14.48 0.10 8.57
C ILE A 190 -15.81 -0.61 8.68
N GLY A 191 -15.98 -1.70 7.94
CA GLY A 191 -17.19 -2.51 7.95
C GLY A 191 -17.48 -3.15 9.31
N THR A 192 -18.68 -3.72 9.44
CA THR A 192 -19.15 -4.36 10.69
C THR A 192 -18.33 -5.59 11.06
N ASP A 193 -17.63 -6.21 10.11
CA ASP A 193 -16.69 -7.33 10.35
C ASP A 193 -15.38 -6.87 11.03
N GLY A 194 -15.13 -5.55 11.09
CA GLY A 194 -13.91 -4.98 11.64
C GLY A 194 -12.66 -5.19 10.80
N GLU A 195 -12.78 -5.76 9.60
CA GLU A 195 -11.68 -6.22 8.74
C GLU A 195 -11.75 -5.70 7.30
N SER A 196 -12.81 -4.98 6.94
CA SER A 196 -13.02 -4.48 5.58
C SER A 196 -13.23 -2.98 5.54
N PHE A 197 -12.75 -2.37 4.46
CA PHE A 197 -13.02 -0.98 4.11
C PHE A 197 -12.76 -0.79 2.61
N THR A 198 -13.17 0.33 2.08
CA THR A 198 -12.91 0.67 0.68
C THR A 198 -12.09 1.95 0.57
N THR A 199 -11.36 2.07 -0.52
CA THR A 199 -10.80 3.34 -0.98
C THR A 199 -11.41 3.66 -2.34
N THR A 200 -11.72 4.92 -2.59
CA THR A 200 -12.36 5.35 -3.85
C THR A 200 -11.61 6.52 -4.44
N THR A 201 -11.28 6.42 -5.73
CA THR A 201 -10.74 7.54 -6.48
C THR A 201 -11.87 8.49 -6.85
N ASN A 202 -11.72 9.77 -6.54
CA ASN A 202 -12.69 10.78 -6.91
C ASN A 202 -12.66 11.02 -8.42
N SER A 203 -13.71 10.62 -9.13
CA SER A 203 -13.81 10.73 -10.58
C SER A 203 -13.85 12.17 -11.11
N SER A 204 -14.25 13.12 -10.27
CA SER A 204 -14.21 14.56 -10.60
C SER A 204 -12.84 15.19 -10.39
N TYR A 205 -11.89 14.43 -9.84
CA TYR A 205 -10.53 14.89 -9.61
C TYR A 205 -9.80 15.09 -10.94
N ASN A 206 -9.35 16.33 -11.18
CA ASN A 206 -8.58 16.64 -12.37
C ASN A 206 -7.08 16.47 -12.08
N ASN A 207 -6.45 15.53 -12.77
CA ASN A 207 -5.04 15.14 -12.58
C ASN A 207 -4.02 16.28 -12.85
N ASN A 208 -4.46 17.52 -13.07
CA ASN A 208 -3.59 18.66 -13.30
C ASN A 208 -2.99 19.28 -12.03
N ALA A 209 -3.42 18.85 -10.86
CA ALA A 209 -2.89 19.38 -9.61
C ALA A 209 -1.57 18.67 -9.24
N GLN A 210 -0.48 19.39 -9.33
CA GLN A 210 0.86 18.88 -8.98
C GLN A 210 1.17 18.97 -7.48
N ASN A 211 0.24 19.48 -6.66
CA ASN A 211 0.47 19.71 -5.24
C ASN A 211 -0.59 19.01 -4.39
N PHE A 212 -0.23 17.89 -3.83
CA PHE A 212 -1.06 17.17 -2.88
C PHE A 212 -0.68 17.53 -1.45
N ARG A 213 -1.69 17.74 -0.60
CA ARG A 213 -1.53 17.89 0.84
C ARG A 213 -2.28 16.79 1.56
N ARG A 214 -1.64 16.28 2.58
CA ARG A 214 -2.23 15.30 3.48
C ARG A 214 -3.07 16.00 4.55
N ARG A 215 -4.23 15.46 4.87
CA ARG A 215 -4.94 15.75 6.11
C ARG A 215 -4.88 14.52 7.02
N SER A 216 -4.39 14.77 8.22
CA SER A 216 -4.20 13.90 9.39
C SER A 216 -3.16 12.80 9.29
N ILE A 217 -2.38 12.75 10.34
CA ILE A 217 -1.24 11.93 10.72
C ILE A 217 0.03 12.31 9.98
N ASP A 218 0.96 12.86 10.75
CA ASP A 218 2.34 13.07 10.33
C ASP A 218 3.04 11.73 10.10
N PHE A 219 2.98 11.26 8.87
CA PHE A 219 4.02 10.34 8.44
C PHE A 219 5.31 11.14 8.31
N PRO A 220 6.42 10.67 8.83
CA PRO A 220 7.68 11.34 8.65
C PRO A 220 7.94 11.60 7.16
N ARG A 221 8.41 12.76 6.82
CA ARG A 221 8.81 13.09 5.45
C ARG A 221 10.05 12.30 5.09
N HIS A 222 9.90 11.20 4.40
CA HIS A 222 11.04 10.42 3.94
C HIS A 222 11.42 10.83 2.53
N ILE A 223 12.59 11.42 2.43
CA ILE A 223 13.29 11.60 1.18
C ILE A 223 14.12 10.34 1.00
N SER A 224 13.57 9.29 0.40
CA SER A 224 14.38 8.17 -0.03
C SER A 224 14.95 8.48 -1.42
N ARG A 225 16.24 8.74 -1.48
CA ARG A 225 16.97 8.80 -2.74
C ARG A 225 17.33 7.38 -3.15
N HIS A 226 16.64 6.84 -4.14
CA HIS A 226 17.01 5.55 -4.71
C HIS A 226 17.68 5.73 -6.06
N PRO A 227 18.90 5.19 -6.25
CA PRO A 227 19.46 5.00 -7.56
C PRO A 227 18.87 3.74 -8.19
N GLY A 228 17.92 3.89 -9.10
CA GLY A 228 17.40 2.76 -9.86
C GLY A 228 15.95 2.93 -10.25
N GLY A 229 15.71 3.05 -11.49
CA GLY A 229 14.57 3.33 -12.34
C GLY A 229 13.19 2.73 -12.08
N TYR A 230 12.78 2.49 -10.83
CA TYR A 230 11.44 2.05 -10.48
C TYR A 230 10.67 3.13 -9.73
N PRO A 231 9.34 3.17 -9.87
CA PRO A 231 8.53 4.10 -9.12
C PRO A 231 8.80 3.97 -7.62
N ASN A 232 9.07 5.08 -6.98
CA ASN A 232 9.14 5.12 -5.53
C ASN A 232 7.72 5.28 -4.99
N PHE A 233 7.15 4.24 -4.38
CA PHE A 233 5.77 4.21 -3.88
C PHE A 233 5.54 5.08 -2.64
N ARG A 234 6.46 5.98 -2.34
CA ARG A 234 6.51 6.63 -1.06
C ARG A 234 6.47 8.11 -1.08
N GLN A 235 5.30 8.59 -1.31
CA GLN A 235 4.93 9.93 -0.85
C GLN A 235 3.84 9.75 0.21
N PRO A 236 4.11 10.01 1.49
CA PRO A 236 3.08 9.94 2.52
C PRO A 236 1.83 10.77 2.20
N SER A 237 2.01 11.81 1.39
CA SER A 237 0.92 12.66 0.90
C SER A 237 0.05 12.00 -0.17
N SER A 238 0.47 10.86 -0.73
CA SER A 238 -0.26 10.15 -1.79
C SER A 238 -0.96 8.88 -1.31
N ALA A 239 -0.81 8.53 -0.04
CA ALA A 239 -1.33 7.30 0.54
C ALA A 239 -2.72 7.47 1.14
N VAL A 240 -3.57 6.46 0.99
CA VAL A 240 -4.95 6.41 1.49
C VAL A 240 -5.26 5.03 2.06
N GLY A 241 -5.90 5.00 3.22
CA GLY A 241 -6.29 3.75 3.86
C GLY A 241 -6.29 3.85 5.38
N TYR A 242 -5.91 2.77 6.02
CA TYR A 242 -5.84 2.64 7.48
C TYR A 242 -4.50 2.10 7.95
#